data_f1b49c1845ab1c71ecb0907ad71b0381
#
_entry.id   f1b49c1845ab1c71ecb0907ad71b0381
#
_cell.length_a   1.000
_cell.length_b   1.000
_cell.length_c   1.000
_cell.angle_alpha   90.00
_cell.angle_beta   90.00
_cell.angle_gamma   90.00
#
_symmetry.space_group_name_H-M   'P 1'
#
loop_
_entity.id
_entity.type
_entity.pdbx_description
1 polymer ?
#
loop_
_entity_poly.entity_id
_entity_poly.type
_entity_poly.pdbx_seq_one_letter_code
_entity_poly.pdbx_strand_id
1 'polypeptide(L)'
;TGDNLPTQAEENTVKYFTVAIFNSDNTVNTLHTVTENTASATTISCTPATDCTGIVVANAPSDSYFTGVLNKDDFLKKTIALADAQTKDCLPMSGNIKDKNGNTTFTLSAGDNDGITAQLSRLVARVSISSIKTDFDPKGQYSAASYELKNIFVRNAIKEVIPGTGEYSTTKMETPAYLSGNYDSSNGTADYLANAISPAADVKNEHQTNYWFYVLPNEETTHTALVLEGTFKKNADDTGSTIYYPIIINKSQSGTTITGGSGTGTSNIARNTTYSIKATIKSIGIADPMGDITPTSLQLTVSVADWALNITQDVTFE
;
A
#
# COMPACT_ATOMS: atom_id res chain seq x y z
N THR A 1 -2.26 8.99 8.20
CA THR A 1 -3.13 10.09 8.49
C THR A 1 -2.65 11.06 9.59
N GLY A 2 -1.51 11.01 10.18
CA GLY A 2 -1.03 11.92 11.23
C GLY A 2 0.38 12.40 10.97
N ASP A 3 0.86 13.32 11.77
CA ASP A 3 2.13 14.03 11.60
C ASP A 3 3.39 13.14 11.70
N ASN A 4 3.24 11.90 12.21
CA ASN A 4 4.33 10.95 12.33
C ASN A 4 4.08 9.70 11.50
N LEU A 5 5.06 9.35 10.66
CA LEU A 5 5.05 8.06 9.98
C LEU A 5 5.07 6.92 11.02
N PRO A 6 4.36 5.81 10.76
CA PRO A 6 4.51 4.61 11.55
C PRO A 6 5.97 4.16 11.61
N THR A 7 6.40 3.69 12.77
CA THR A 7 7.73 3.13 12.92
C THR A 7 7.79 1.71 12.35
N GLN A 8 8.96 1.28 11.92
CA GLN A 8 9.16 -0.09 11.46
C GLN A 8 8.83 -1.13 12.55
N ALA A 9 9.07 -0.81 13.82
CA ALA A 9 8.72 -1.68 14.94
C ALA A 9 7.20 -1.88 15.07
N GLU A 10 6.41 -0.80 14.96
CA GLU A 10 4.94 -0.90 14.95
C GLU A 10 4.48 -1.76 13.77
N GLU A 11 4.95 -1.47 12.57
CA GLU A 11 4.57 -2.18 11.34
C GLU A 11 5.09 -3.62 11.25
N ASN A 12 6.04 -4.02 12.10
CA ASN A 12 6.53 -5.40 12.23
C ASN A 12 5.75 -6.23 13.24
N THR A 13 4.79 -5.63 13.96
CA THR A 13 4.08 -6.30 15.04
C THR A 13 3.23 -7.47 14.50
N VAL A 14 3.44 -8.64 15.07
CA VAL A 14 2.61 -9.84 14.85
C VAL A 14 1.80 -10.09 16.12
N LYS A 15 0.47 -9.94 16.04
CA LYS A 15 -0.44 -10.19 17.19
C LYS A 15 -0.86 -11.64 17.27
N TYR A 16 -1.06 -12.28 16.13
CA TYR A 16 -1.37 -13.70 15.99
C TYR A 16 -1.04 -14.14 14.56
N PHE A 17 -0.88 -15.42 14.37
CA PHE A 17 -0.64 -15.97 13.04
C PHE A 17 -1.25 -17.37 12.88
N THR A 18 -1.69 -17.68 11.68
CA THR A 18 -2.19 -19.01 11.30
C THR A 18 -1.15 -19.72 10.45
N VAL A 19 -0.82 -20.94 10.83
CA VAL A 19 -0.01 -21.86 10.05
C VAL A 19 -0.93 -22.83 9.34
N ALA A 20 -0.85 -22.88 8.01
CA ALA A 20 -1.56 -23.81 7.17
C ALA A 20 -0.57 -24.72 6.44
N ILE A 21 -0.64 -26.01 6.68
CA ILE A 21 0.15 -27.03 5.98
C ILE A 21 -0.81 -27.89 5.17
N PHE A 22 -0.47 -28.17 3.92
CA PHE A 22 -1.25 -28.91 2.97
C PHE A 22 -0.49 -30.15 2.52
N ASN A 23 -1.19 -31.29 2.44
CA ASN A 23 -0.69 -32.50 1.84
C ASN A 23 -0.50 -32.36 0.32
N SER A 24 0.16 -33.32 -0.31
CA SER A 24 0.38 -33.32 -1.77
C SER A 24 -0.91 -33.34 -2.60
N ASP A 25 -2.02 -33.81 -2.02
CA ASP A 25 -3.36 -33.80 -2.62
C ASP A 25 -4.17 -32.54 -2.33
N ASN A 26 -3.52 -31.50 -1.75
CA ASN A 26 -4.10 -30.21 -1.35
C ASN A 26 -5.08 -30.27 -0.15
N THR A 27 -5.29 -31.39 0.49
CA THR A 27 -6.04 -31.46 1.75
C THR A 27 -5.25 -30.78 2.88
N VAL A 28 -5.94 -30.24 3.89
CA VAL A 28 -5.28 -29.69 5.07
C VAL A 28 -4.64 -30.80 5.88
N ASN A 29 -3.32 -30.74 6.07
CA ASN A 29 -2.59 -31.52 7.05
C ASN A 29 -2.74 -30.91 8.45
N THR A 30 -2.47 -29.61 8.55
CA THR A 30 -2.54 -28.83 9.78
C THR A 30 -3.00 -27.40 9.48
N LEU A 31 -3.96 -26.94 10.27
CA LEU A 31 -4.40 -25.55 10.31
C LEU A 31 -4.43 -25.11 11.78
N HIS A 32 -3.48 -24.28 12.18
CA HIS A 32 -3.33 -23.90 13.58
C HIS A 32 -3.07 -22.41 13.72
N THR A 33 -3.84 -21.73 14.58
CA THR A 33 -3.65 -20.32 14.89
C THR A 33 -2.98 -20.16 16.26
N VAL A 34 -1.89 -19.41 16.28
CA VAL A 34 -1.14 -19.01 17.47
C VAL A 34 -1.56 -17.59 17.84
N THR A 35 -2.13 -17.44 19.04
CA THR A 35 -2.65 -16.15 19.54
C THR A 35 -1.73 -15.45 20.53
N GLU A 36 -0.67 -16.11 20.95
CA GLU A 36 0.34 -15.51 21.83
C GLU A 36 1.41 -14.81 21.00
N ASN A 37 1.79 -13.61 21.42
CA ASN A 37 2.74 -12.75 20.75
C ASN A 37 4.18 -13.32 20.80
N THR A 38 4.41 -14.41 20.08
CA THR A 38 5.73 -15.03 19.97
C THR A 38 6.09 -15.22 18.51
N ALA A 39 6.78 -14.23 17.94
CA ALA A 39 7.52 -14.40 16.66
C ALA A 39 8.71 -15.41 16.82
N SER A 40 8.73 -16.18 17.88
CA SER A 40 9.71 -17.22 18.21
C SER A 40 9.17 -18.60 17.85
N ALA A 41 10.06 -19.58 17.83
CA ALA A 41 9.72 -20.96 17.53
C ALA A 41 8.48 -21.45 18.30
N THR A 42 7.49 -21.96 17.59
CA THR A 42 6.31 -22.59 18.18
C THR A 42 6.23 -24.04 17.74
N THR A 43 5.79 -24.91 18.62
CA THR A 43 5.58 -26.32 18.29
C THR A 43 4.13 -26.53 17.87
N ILE A 44 3.93 -27.09 16.68
CA ILE A 44 2.61 -27.35 16.10
C ILE A 44 2.51 -28.84 15.78
N SER A 45 1.40 -29.47 16.20
CA SER A 45 1.14 -30.86 15.89
C SER A 45 0.75 -31.04 14.43
N CYS A 46 1.42 -31.95 13.73
CA CYS A 46 1.21 -32.27 12.34
C CYS A 46 1.09 -33.80 12.14
N THR A 47 0.53 -34.20 11.02
CA THR A 47 0.55 -35.59 10.59
C THR A 47 1.74 -35.85 9.66
N PRO A 48 2.53 -36.93 9.82
CA PRO A 48 3.61 -37.28 8.90
C PRO A 48 3.08 -37.41 7.45
N ALA A 49 3.75 -36.74 6.51
CA ALA A 49 3.40 -36.76 5.10
C ALA A 49 4.59 -36.25 4.23
N THR A 50 4.61 -36.66 2.96
CA THR A 50 5.59 -36.22 1.97
C THR A 50 4.99 -35.14 1.07
N ASP A 51 5.88 -34.37 0.44
CA ASP A 51 5.52 -33.34 -0.54
C ASP A 51 4.49 -32.31 -0.02
N CYS A 52 4.60 -31.99 1.26
CA CYS A 52 3.79 -30.94 1.89
C CYS A 52 4.19 -29.56 1.38
N THR A 53 3.20 -28.66 1.32
CA THR A 53 3.42 -27.22 1.15
C THR A 53 2.80 -26.48 2.33
N GLY A 54 3.27 -25.26 2.62
CA GLY A 54 2.71 -24.54 3.75
C GLY A 54 2.79 -23.03 3.60
N ILE A 55 1.87 -22.34 4.27
CA ILE A 55 1.74 -20.89 4.27
C ILE A 55 1.48 -20.42 5.70
N VAL A 56 2.14 -19.35 6.10
CA VAL A 56 1.84 -18.63 7.34
C VAL A 56 1.20 -17.32 6.98
N VAL A 57 0.08 -16.98 7.62
CA VAL A 57 -0.57 -15.68 7.53
C VAL A 57 -0.68 -15.09 8.92
N ALA A 58 -0.09 -13.91 9.11
CA ALA A 58 -0.19 -13.16 10.35
C ALA A 58 -1.17 -11.99 10.21
N ASN A 59 -1.79 -11.61 11.34
CA ASN A 59 -2.69 -10.47 11.43
C ASN A 59 -3.81 -10.49 10.37
N ALA A 60 -4.42 -11.65 10.14
CA ALA A 60 -5.64 -11.78 9.36
C ALA A 60 -6.78 -10.97 10.02
N PRO A 61 -7.95 -10.75 9.40
CA PRO A 61 -9.05 -9.98 10.00
C PRO A 61 -9.50 -10.45 11.38
N SER A 62 -9.32 -11.74 11.69
CA SER A 62 -9.49 -12.31 13.04
C SER A 62 -8.60 -13.56 13.21
N ASP A 63 -8.39 -13.98 14.46
CA ASP A 63 -7.68 -15.21 14.81
C ASP A 63 -8.39 -16.48 14.32
N SER A 64 -9.69 -16.41 14.10
CA SER A 64 -10.54 -17.50 13.57
C SER A 64 -10.78 -17.41 12.06
N TYR A 65 -10.13 -16.50 11.35
CA TYR A 65 -10.40 -16.18 9.94
C TYR A 65 -10.34 -17.40 8.99
N PHE A 66 -9.44 -18.32 9.25
CA PHE A 66 -9.26 -19.52 8.45
C PHE A 66 -9.97 -20.76 9.03
N THR A 67 -10.76 -20.62 10.10
CA THR A 67 -11.49 -21.74 10.69
C THR A 67 -12.42 -22.38 9.65
N GLY A 68 -12.41 -23.72 9.58
CA GLY A 68 -13.26 -24.50 8.68
C GLY A 68 -12.72 -24.64 7.25
N VAL A 69 -11.54 -24.13 6.95
CA VAL A 69 -10.86 -24.41 5.68
C VAL A 69 -10.39 -25.88 5.67
N LEU A 70 -10.75 -26.63 4.62
CA LEU A 70 -10.48 -28.05 4.51
C LEU A 70 -9.42 -28.40 3.44
N ASN A 71 -9.11 -27.48 2.54
CA ASN A 71 -8.14 -27.69 1.48
C ASN A 71 -7.46 -26.36 1.08
N LYS A 72 -6.39 -26.48 0.31
CA LYS A 72 -5.58 -25.36 -0.16
C LYS A 72 -6.37 -24.40 -1.06
N ASP A 73 -7.25 -24.91 -1.89
CA ASP A 73 -8.04 -24.08 -2.81
C ASP A 73 -9.00 -23.16 -2.04
N ASP A 74 -9.63 -23.68 -0.97
CA ASP A 74 -10.50 -22.88 -0.10
C ASP A 74 -9.71 -21.86 0.71
N PHE A 75 -8.48 -22.23 1.12
CA PHE A 75 -7.56 -21.26 1.76
C PHE A 75 -7.19 -20.12 0.81
N LEU A 76 -6.88 -20.42 -0.45
CA LEU A 76 -6.49 -19.44 -1.46
C LEU A 76 -7.67 -18.62 -2.03
N LYS A 77 -8.92 -19.00 -1.72
CA LYS A 77 -10.11 -18.17 -2.01
C LYS A 77 -10.33 -17.07 -0.97
N LYS A 78 -9.73 -17.17 0.21
CA LYS A 78 -9.83 -16.11 1.23
C LYS A 78 -9.12 -14.86 0.77
N THR A 79 -9.76 -13.70 0.96
CA THR A 79 -9.20 -12.38 0.63
C THR A 79 -9.24 -11.48 1.85
N ILE A 80 -8.25 -10.63 2.03
CA ILE A 80 -8.23 -9.60 3.06
C ILE A 80 -8.54 -8.27 2.38
N ALA A 81 -9.57 -7.58 2.87
CA ALA A 81 -9.96 -6.27 2.36
C ALA A 81 -8.94 -5.19 2.77
N LEU A 82 -8.76 -4.17 1.94
CA LEU A 82 -7.91 -3.04 2.26
C LEU A 82 -8.34 -2.35 3.56
N ALA A 83 -9.65 -2.32 3.85
CA ALA A 83 -10.19 -1.77 5.09
C ALA A 83 -9.65 -2.48 6.35
N ASP A 84 -9.42 -3.80 6.28
CA ASP A 84 -8.91 -4.61 7.39
C ASP A 84 -7.38 -4.47 7.56
N ALA A 85 -6.70 -3.82 6.61
CA ALA A 85 -5.26 -3.66 6.56
C ALA A 85 -4.78 -2.24 6.94
N GLN A 86 -5.54 -1.49 7.76
CA GLN A 86 -5.27 -0.08 8.08
C GLN A 86 -4.64 0.15 9.46
N THR A 87 -4.50 -0.90 10.28
CA THR A 87 -3.96 -0.78 11.63
C THR A 87 -2.45 -0.99 11.64
N LYS A 88 -1.67 0.06 11.91
CA LYS A 88 -0.21 0.09 11.80
C LYS A 88 0.53 -0.98 12.62
N ASP A 89 -0.02 -1.40 13.75
CA ASP A 89 0.54 -2.44 14.63
C ASP A 89 -0.16 -3.79 14.45
N CYS A 90 -0.90 -3.97 13.35
CA CYS A 90 -1.62 -5.20 13.02
C CYS A 90 -1.74 -5.37 11.49
N LEU A 91 -0.66 -5.09 10.75
CA LEU A 91 -0.68 -5.22 9.30
C LEU A 91 -0.70 -6.69 8.90
N PRO A 92 -1.54 -7.08 7.93
CA PRO A 92 -1.55 -8.45 7.43
C PRO A 92 -0.24 -8.78 6.73
N MET A 93 0.31 -9.95 7.04
CA MET A 93 1.57 -10.46 6.50
C MET A 93 1.41 -11.92 6.08
N SER A 94 2.18 -12.36 5.11
CA SER A 94 2.23 -13.78 4.76
C SER A 94 3.61 -14.20 4.26
N GLY A 95 3.87 -15.51 4.35
CA GLY A 95 5.07 -16.12 3.83
C GLY A 95 4.90 -17.63 3.63
N ASN A 96 5.59 -18.16 2.63
CA ASN A 96 5.65 -19.60 2.42
C ASN A 96 6.52 -20.27 3.47
N ILE A 97 6.11 -21.44 3.93
CA ILE A 97 6.92 -22.31 4.76
C ILE A 97 8.01 -22.93 3.91
N LYS A 98 9.23 -22.99 4.46
CA LYS A 98 10.41 -23.57 3.82
C LYS A 98 11.09 -24.55 4.77
N ASP A 99 11.66 -25.61 4.17
CA ASP A 99 12.56 -26.51 4.89
C ASP A 99 13.94 -25.86 5.16
N LYS A 100 14.80 -26.57 5.85
CA LYS A 100 16.19 -26.13 6.16
C LYS A 100 17.05 -25.86 4.92
N ASN A 101 16.65 -26.35 3.75
CA ASN A 101 17.33 -26.16 2.47
C ASN A 101 16.72 -25.02 1.65
N GLY A 102 15.64 -24.39 2.15
CA GLY A 102 14.93 -23.32 1.48
C GLY A 102 13.83 -23.78 0.49
N ASN A 103 13.52 -25.08 0.45
CA ASN A 103 12.49 -25.61 -0.42
C ASN A 103 11.09 -25.33 0.13
N THR A 104 10.15 -24.96 -0.73
CA THR A 104 8.72 -24.72 -0.39
C THR A 104 7.90 -26.02 -0.38
N THR A 105 8.47 -27.13 -0.86
CA THR A 105 7.91 -28.47 -0.74
C THR A 105 8.80 -29.24 0.22
N PHE A 106 8.21 -29.88 1.23
CA PHE A 106 8.96 -30.53 2.32
C PHE A 106 8.25 -31.79 2.82
N THR A 107 8.99 -32.63 3.55
CA THR A 107 8.47 -33.83 4.19
C THR A 107 8.34 -33.62 5.69
N LEU A 108 7.22 -34.01 6.26
CA LEU A 108 7.01 -34.13 7.70
C LEU A 108 7.22 -35.60 8.10
N SER A 109 8.24 -35.82 8.90
CA SER A 109 8.56 -37.15 9.45
C SER A 109 7.90 -37.36 10.82
N ALA A 110 7.78 -38.60 11.25
CA ALA A 110 7.39 -38.90 12.62
C ALA A 110 8.46 -38.36 13.61
N GLY A 111 8.02 -37.73 14.68
CA GLY A 111 8.87 -37.05 15.65
C GLY A 111 9.09 -35.57 15.29
N ASP A 112 10.16 -34.97 15.83
CA ASP A 112 10.44 -33.55 15.65
C ASP A 112 10.95 -33.23 14.23
N ASN A 113 10.44 -32.15 13.64
CA ASN A 113 10.83 -31.66 12.32
C ASN A 113 11.45 -30.28 12.48
N ASP A 114 12.77 -30.25 12.66
CA ASP A 114 13.54 -29.04 12.88
C ASP A 114 13.89 -28.30 11.58
N GLY A 115 14.10 -26.99 11.68
CA GLY A 115 14.59 -26.17 10.58
C GLY A 115 13.51 -25.80 9.56
N ILE A 116 12.24 -25.95 9.91
CA ILE A 116 11.10 -25.46 9.12
C ILE A 116 10.84 -24.01 9.52
N THR A 117 10.85 -23.09 8.56
CA THR A 117 10.76 -21.65 8.79
C THR A 117 9.80 -20.97 7.83
N ALA A 118 9.27 -19.81 8.22
CA ALA A 118 8.54 -18.92 7.33
C ALA A 118 9.00 -17.47 7.56
N GLN A 119 9.39 -16.79 6.49
CA GLN A 119 9.68 -15.37 6.52
C GLN A 119 8.43 -14.61 6.10
N LEU A 120 7.89 -13.79 7.00
CA LEU A 120 6.70 -13.00 6.74
C LEU A 120 7.06 -11.67 6.05
N SER A 121 6.24 -11.30 5.07
CA SER A 121 6.27 -9.99 4.42
C SER A 121 4.88 -9.40 4.47
N ARG A 122 4.79 -8.08 4.66
CA ARG A 122 3.50 -7.37 4.69
C ARG A 122 2.77 -7.51 3.37
N LEU A 123 1.45 -7.58 3.42
CA LEU A 123 0.60 -7.63 2.23
C LEU A 123 0.33 -6.24 1.65
N VAL A 124 0.57 -5.19 2.41
CA VAL A 124 0.38 -3.79 2.02
C VAL A 124 1.68 -3.14 1.56
N ALA A 125 1.54 -2.02 0.86
CA ALA A 125 2.53 -0.97 0.69
C ALA A 125 2.13 0.26 1.49
N ARG A 126 3.09 1.12 1.86
CA ARG A 126 2.84 2.43 2.44
C ARG A 126 3.20 3.53 1.45
N VAL A 127 2.22 4.38 1.14
CA VAL A 127 2.41 5.59 0.35
C VAL A 127 2.42 6.79 1.30
N SER A 128 3.40 7.66 1.19
CA SER A 128 3.50 8.88 1.99
C SER A 128 3.87 10.08 1.13
N ILE A 129 3.42 11.26 1.53
CA ILE A 129 3.88 12.54 1.00
C ILE A 129 4.37 13.39 2.15
N SER A 130 5.62 13.86 2.06
CA SER A 130 6.31 14.54 3.16
C SER A 130 6.52 16.04 2.93
N SER A 131 6.36 16.49 1.69
CA SER A 131 6.56 17.90 1.32
C SER A 131 5.69 18.25 0.11
N ILE A 132 5.00 19.38 0.21
CA ILE A 132 4.20 19.97 -0.86
C ILE A 132 4.51 21.45 -0.90
N LYS A 133 4.94 21.95 -2.06
CA LYS A 133 5.21 23.40 -2.25
C LYS A 133 4.77 23.88 -3.63
N THR A 134 4.53 25.18 -3.75
CA THR A 134 4.43 25.84 -5.04
C THR A 134 5.78 26.48 -5.42
N ASP A 135 6.10 26.50 -6.71
CA ASP A 135 7.28 27.13 -7.29
C ASP A 135 6.91 27.67 -8.68
N PHE A 136 5.95 28.62 -8.71
CA PHE A 136 5.51 29.23 -9.95
C PHE A 136 6.59 30.16 -10.51
N ASP A 137 6.76 30.15 -11.84
CA ASP A 137 7.71 31.05 -12.50
C ASP A 137 7.38 32.52 -12.15
N PRO A 138 8.31 33.26 -11.51
CA PRO A 138 8.09 34.65 -11.11
C PRO A 138 7.88 35.59 -12.28
N LYS A 139 8.18 35.15 -13.51
CA LYS A 139 7.95 35.91 -14.77
C LYS A 139 6.80 35.29 -15.60
N GLY A 140 6.23 34.19 -15.13
CA GLY A 140 5.16 33.47 -15.82
C GLY A 140 3.77 34.01 -15.49
N GLN A 141 2.79 33.42 -16.16
CA GLN A 141 1.37 33.80 -15.98
C GLN A 141 0.81 33.51 -14.58
N TYR A 142 1.48 32.67 -13.80
CA TYR A 142 1.08 32.27 -12.45
C TYR A 142 1.98 32.87 -11.36
N SER A 143 2.75 33.93 -11.66
CA SER A 143 3.69 34.56 -10.72
C SER A 143 3.02 35.05 -9.42
N ALA A 144 1.76 35.43 -9.46
CA ALA A 144 0.96 35.84 -8.30
C ALA A 144 -0.01 34.75 -7.78
N ALA A 145 0.07 33.53 -8.32
CA ALA A 145 -0.83 32.46 -7.95
C ALA A 145 -0.50 31.86 -6.58
N SER A 146 -1.52 31.24 -5.98
CA SER A 146 -1.41 30.46 -4.75
C SER A 146 -2.21 29.16 -4.85
N TYR A 147 -1.84 28.20 -4.04
CA TYR A 147 -2.57 26.94 -3.88
C TYR A 147 -2.77 26.66 -2.39
N GLU A 148 -4.03 26.52 -2.00
CA GLU A 148 -4.44 26.15 -0.64
C GLU A 148 -4.85 24.67 -0.64
N LEU A 149 -4.02 23.80 -0.06
CA LEU A 149 -4.27 22.38 0.05
C LEU A 149 -5.40 22.09 1.04
N LYS A 150 -6.41 21.34 0.64
CA LYS A 150 -7.60 21.03 1.43
C LYS A 150 -7.75 19.55 1.76
N ASN A 151 -7.27 18.70 0.88
CA ASN A 151 -7.41 17.26 1.04
C ASN A 151 -6.30 16.52 0.29
N ILE A 152 -5.93 15.35 0.79
CA ILE A 152 -5.09 14.39 0.10
C ILE A 152 -5.83 13.06 0.13
N PHE A 153 -6.01 12.42 -1.02
CA PHE A 153 -6.68 11.14 -1.08
C PHE A 153 -6.04 10.19 -2.09
N VAL A 154 -6.30 8.90 -1.89
CA VAL A 154 -5.87 7.82 -2.80
C VAL A 154 -7.05 7.41 -3.67
N ARG A 155 -6.85 7.35 -4.98
CA ARG A 155 -7.82 6.80 -5.93
C ARG A 155 -7.31 5.51 -6.56
N ASN A 156 -8.21 4.69 -7.07
CA ASN A 156 -7.92 3.42 -7.74
C ASN A 156 -7.09 2.45 -6.87
N ALA A 157 -7.31 2.43 -5.56
CA ALA A 157 -6.70 1.44 -4.69
C ALA A 157 -7.34 0.06 -4.91
N ILE A 158 -6.53 -1.00 -4.93
CA ILE A 158 -7.04 -2.38 -4.97
C ILE A 158 -7.83 -2.67 -3.68
N LYS A 159 -9.00 -3.31 -3.83
CA LYS A 159 -9.92 -3.59 -2.70
C LYS A 159 -9.45 -4.70 -1.78
N GLU A 160 -8.88 -5.75 -2.34
CA GLU A 160 -8.61 -7.00 -1.63
C GLU A 160 -7.33 -7.67 -2.12
N VAL A 161 -6.69 -8.44 -1.25
CA VAL A 161 -5.51 -9.24 -1.53
C VAL A 161 -5.74 -10.69 -1.06
N ILE A 162 -5.13 -11.66 -1.75
CA ILE A 162 -5.15 -13.08 -1.37
C ILE A 162 -4.01 -13.32 -0.38
N PRO A 163 -4.28 -13.54 0.92
CA PRO A 163 -3.22 -13.65 1.92
C PRO A 163 -2.29 -14.83 1.67
N GLY A 164 -2.80 -15.93 1.12
CA GLY A 164 -2.02 -17.13 0.87
C GLY A 164 -0.89 -16.98 -0.14
N THR A 165 -1.06 -16.14 -1.17
CA THR A 165 -0.02 -15.87 -2.17
C THR A 165 0.60 -14.48 -1.97
N GLY A 166 -0.10 -13.59 -1.30
CA GLY A 166 0.25 -12.18 -1.22
C GLY A 166 -0.01 -11.43 -2.51
N GLU A 167 -0.67 -12.07 -3.46
CA GLU A 167 -1.11 -11.49 -4.73
C GLU A 167 -2.55 -11.01 -4.62
N TYR A 168 -2.91 -10.02 -5.41
CA TYR A 168 -4.31 -9.69 -5.64
C TYR A 168 -4.80 -10.43 -6.88
N SER A 169 -6.12 -10.61 -6.98
CA SER A 169 -6.72 -11.24 -8.16
C SER A 169 -8.00 -10.51 -8.54
N THR A 170 -7.96 -9.82 -9.67
CA THR A 170 -9.14 -9.13 -10.22
C THR A 170 -10.26 -10.11 -10.56
N THR A 171 -9.95 -11.36 -10.89
CA THR A 171 -10.95 -12.40 -11.19
C THR A 171 -11.63 -13.00 -9.97
N LYS A 172 -11.06 -12.81 -8.76
CA LYS A 172 -11.60 -13.31 -7.48
C LYS A 172 -12.22 -12.21 -6.64
N MET A 173 -12.13 -10.95 -7.08
CA MET A 173 -12.68 -9.79 -6.39
C MET A 173 -14.09 -9.48 -6.87
N GLU A 174 -14.87 -8.88 -5.97
CA GLU A 174 -16.13 -8.26 -6.38
C GLU A 174 -15.88 -7.06 -7.30
N THR A 175 -16.78 -6.83 -8.23
CA THR A 175 -16.72 -5.66 -9.12
C THR A 175 -17.34 -4.44 -8.42
N PRO A 176 -16.70 -3.27 -8.47
CA PRO A 176 -15.39 -2.96 -9.05
C PRO A 176 -14.22 -3.46 -8.18
N ALA A 177 -13.14 -3.88 -8.83
CA ALA A 177 -11.91 -4.32 -8.13
C ALA A 177 -11.15 -3.17 -7.45
N TYR A 178 -11.49 -1.94 -7.75
CA TYR A 178 -10.84 -0.73 -7.26
C TYR A 178 -11.80 0.11 -6.41
N LEU A 179 -11.22 0.82 -5.42
CA LEU A 179 -11.89 1.89 -4.70
C LEU A 179 -11.60 3.21 -5.41
N SER A 180 -12.63 4.05 -5.58
CA SER A 180 -12.48 5.34 -6.28
C SER A 180 -11.62 6.36 -5.54
N GLY A 181 -11.48 6.22 -4.24
CA GLY A 181 -10.85 7.19 -3.36
C GLY A 181 -11.90 8.06 -2.65
N ASN A 182 -11.49 8.74 -1.57
CA ASN A 182 -12.40 9.57 -0.78
C ASN A 182 -12.06 11.06 -0.95
N TYR A 183 -12.49 11.66 -2.06
CA TYR A 183 -12.43 13.09 -2.30
C TYR A 183 -13.76 13.80 -1.99
N ASP A 184 -14.81 13.04 -1.71
CA ASP A 184 -16.11 13.50 -1.28
C ASP A 184 -16.74 12.45 -0.36
N SER A 185 -16.78 12.72 0.95
CA SER A 185 -17.31 11.80 1.96
C SER A 185 -18.80 11.48 1.76
N SER A 186 -19.54 12.32 1.02
CA SER A 186 -20.94 12.05 0.69
C SER A 186 -21.13 10.91 -0.31
N ASN A 187 -20.10 10.54 -1.05
CA ASN A 187 -20.12 9.48 -2.06
C ASN A 187 -19.80 8.08 -1.53
N GLY A 188 -19.67 7.91 -0.20
CA GLY A 188 -19.47 6.61 0.43
C GLY A 188 -18.11 5.98 0.17
N THR A 189 -17.11 6.78 -0.16
CA THR A 189 -15.71 6.34 -0.28
C THR A 189 -15.08 6.16 1.09
N ALA A 190 -14.06 5.31 1.18
CA ALA A 190 -13.47 4.92 2.44
C ALA A 190 -12.63 6.03 3.08
N ASP A 191 -12.92 6.38 4.33
CA ASP A 191 -12.23 7.45 5.09
C ASP A 191 -10.71 7.20 5.23
N TYR A 192 -10.26 5.95 5.25
CA TYR A 192 -8.85 5.60 5.32
C TYR A 192 -8.07 5.90 4.03
N LEU A 193 -8.75 6.26 2.94
CA LEU A 193 -8.14 6.70 1.68
C LEU A 193 -8.05 8.22 1.53
N ALA A 194 -8.45 8.99 2.54
CA ALA A 194 -8.40 10.44 2.50
C ALA A 194 -7.85 11.03 3.79
N ASN A 195 -7.31 12.23 3.67
CA ASN A 195 -6.90 13.06 4.81
C ASN A 195 -7.29 14.51 4.54
N ALA A 196 -8.38 14.95 5.16
CA ALA A 196 -8.81 16.34 5.12
C ALA A 196 -7.86 17.23 5.92
N ILE A 197 -7.56 18.41 5.38
CA ILE A 197 -6.64 19.40 5.96
C ILE A 197 -7.45 20.62 6.38
N SER A 198 -7.59 20.84 7.67
CA SER A 198 -8.36 21.93 8.24
C SER A 198 -7.59 22.61 9.38
N PRO A 199 -7.34 23.93 9.27
CA PRO A 199 -7.64 24.78 8.12
C PRO A 199 -6.82 24.42 6.88
N ALA A 200 -7.29 24.81 5.68
CA ALA A 200 -6.57 24.60 4.43
C ALA A 200 -5.15 25.17 4.52
N ALA A 201 -4.16 24.43 4.01
CA ALA A 201 -2.75 24.79 4.11
C ALA A 201 -2.28 25.57 2.87
N ASP A 202 -1.77 26.78 3.06
CA ASP A 202 -1.01 27.49 2.01
C ASP A 202 0.35 26.79 1.84
N VAL A 203 0.59 26.24 0.65
CA VAL A 203 1.81 25.49 0.35
C VAL A 203 2.89 26.33 -0.33
N LYS A 204 2.77 27.65 -0.35
CA LYS A 204 3.78 28.57 -0.91
C LYS A 204 5.13 28.44 -0.21
N ASN A 205 5.14 28.25 1.11
CA ASN A 205 6.34 28.16 1.94
C ASN A 205 6.70 26.73 2.32
N GLU A 206 6.42 25.77 1.48
CA GLU A 206 6.63 24.35 1.71
C GLU A 206 5.89 23.81 2.96
N HIS A 207 4.81 23.13 2.70
CA HIS A 207 4.06 22.39 3.72
C HIS A 207 4.77 21.05 4.00
N GLN A 208 5.49 20.99 5.11
CA GLN A 208 6.24 19.81 5.56
C GLN A 208 5.45 19.05 6.63
N THR A 209 4.60 18.15 6.22
CA THR A 209 3.81 17.29 7.10
C THR A 209 3.65 15.95 6.43
N ASN A 210 3.91 14.87 7.18
CA ASN A 210 3.76 13.53 6.63
C ASN A 210 2.29 13.12 6.60
N TYR A 211 1.76 12.90 5.39
CA TYR A 211 0.51 12.20 5.18
C TYR A 211 0.83 10.82 4.62
N TRP A 212 0.18 9.77 5.10
CA TRP A 212 0.48 8.41 4.70
C TRP A 212 -0.78 7.55 4.64
N PHE A 213 -0.72 6.52 3.78
CA PHE A 213 -1.80 5.60 3.48
C PHE A 213 -1.24 4.19 3.30
N TYR A 214 -1.95 3.18 3.76
CA TYR A 214 -1.71 1.81 3.33
C TYR A 214 -2.54 1.51 2.11
N VAL A 215 -1.91 0.87 1.11
CA VAL A 215 -2.54 0.42 -0.13
C VAL A 215 -2.12 -1.01 -0.42
N LEU A 216 -2.89 -1.73 -1.21
CA LEU A 216 -2.55 -3.08 -1.67
C LEU A 216 -1.73 -3.03 -2.97
N PRO A 217 -0.99 -4.10 -3.30
CA PRO A 217 -0.29 -4.22 -4.57
C PRO A 217 -1.20 -3.94 -5.76
N ASN A 218 -0.68 -3.28 -6.78
CA ASN A 218 -1.40 -2.98 -8.01
C ASN A 218 -0.45 -3.03 -9.21
N GLU A 219 -0.64 -3.98 -10.10
CA GLU A 219 0.10 -4.12 -11.37
C GLU A 219 -0.79 -3.90 -12.59
N GLU A 220 -2.04 -3.45 -12.36
CA GLU A 220 -3.03 -3.22 -13.40
C GLU A 220 -2.79 -1.89 -14.14
N THR A 221 -3.39 -1.77 -15.33
CA THR A 221 -3.36 -0.53 -16.13
C THR A 221 -4.15 0.62 -15.49
N THR A 222 -5.09 0.32 -14.58
CA THR A 222 -5.74 1.30 -13.71
C THR A 222 -4.86 1.53 -12.49
N HIS A 223 -3.94 2.49 -12.62
CA HIS A 223 -2.93 2.75 -11.60
C HIS A 223 -3.49 3.44 -10.36
N THR A 224 -2.98 3.06 -9.20
CA THR A 224 -3.24 3.78 -7.95
C THR A 224 -2.53 5.13 -7.98
N ALA A 225 -3.24 6.19 -7.60
CA ALA A 225 -2.70 7.54 -7.54
C ALA A 225 -2.99 8.22 -6.20
N LEU A 226 -2.05 9.04 -5.75
CA LEU A 226 -2.24 10.03 -4.69
C LEU A 226 -2.69 11.34 -5.34
N VAL A 227 -3.75 11.94 -4.85
CA VAL A 227 -4.34 13.17 -5.41
C VAL A 227 -4.30 14.27 -4.37
N LEU A 228 -3.75 15.42 -4.74
CA LEU A 228 -3.81 16.64 -3.95
C LEU A 228 -5.04 17.44 -4.42
N GLU A 229 -5.95 17.76 -3.51
CA GLU A 229 -7.11 18.60 -3.75
C GLU A 229 -6.94 19.93 -3.04
N GLY A 230 -7.19 21.02 -3.74
CA GLY A 230 -7.09 22.34 -3.13
C GLY A 230 -7.70 23.45 -3.98
N THR A 231 -7.63 24.68 -3.46
CA THR A 231 -8.08 25.87 -4.15
C THR A 231 -6.89 26.56 -4.81
N PHE A 232 -6.91 26.64 -6.12
CA PHE A 232 -5.97 27.43 -6.90
C PHE A 232 -6.54 28.83 -7.12
N LYS A 233 -5.77 29.87 -6.80
CA LYS A 233 -6.06 31.28 -7.05
C LYS A 233 -4.99 31.86 -7.96
N LYS A 234 -5.40 32.56 -9.02
CA LYS A 234 -4.46 33.22 -9.95
C LYS A 234 -3.73 34.41 -9.31
N ASN A 235 -4.41 35.08 -8.38
CA ASN A 235 -3.91 36.20 -7.59
C ASN A 235 -4.75 36.37 -6.32
N ALA A 236 -4.45 37.39 -5.51
CA ALA A 236 -5.15 37.62 -4.25
C ALA A 236 -6.64 37.98 -4.39
N ASP A 237 -7.04 38.55 -5.52
CA ASP A 237 -8.42 38.99 -5.77
C ASP A 237 -9.28 37.84 -6.40
N ASP A 238 -8.64 36.71 -6.76
CA ASP A 238 -9.35 35.56 -7.35
C ASP A 238 -10.10 34.78 -6.25
N THR A 239 -11.34 34.46 -6.51
CA THR A 239 -12.16 33.60 -5.62
C THR A 239 -11.61 32.15 -5.58
N GLY A 240 -10.84 31.78 -6.58
CA GLY A 240 -10.23 30.47 -6.73
C GLY A 240 -11.13 29.40 -7.32
N SER A 241 -10.51 28.33 -7.75
CA SER A 241 -11.18 27.13 -8.28
C SER A 241 -10.62 25.88 -7.61
N THR A 242 -11.45 24.87 -7.42
CA THR A 242 -10.99 23.57 -6.95
C THR A 242 -10.17 22.90 -8.05
N ILE A 243 -8.93 22.56 -7.73
CA ILE A 243 -7.95 21.99 -8.67
C ILE A 243 -7.33 20.76 -8.01
N TYR A 244 -7.07 19.75 -8.81
CA TYR A 244 -6.48 18.47 -8.41
C TYR A 244 -5.11 18.29 -9.07
N TYR A 245 -4.18 17.69 -8.31
CA TYR A 245 -2.88 17.23 -8.79
C TYR A 245 -2.76 15.72 -8.55
N PRO A 246 -3.13 14.90 -9.53
CA PRO A 246 -2.98 13.46 -9.45
C PRO A 246 -1.51 13.05 -9.66
N ILE A 247 -1.01 12.18 -8.78
CA ILE A 247 0.34 11.62 -8.80
C ILE A 247 0.20 10.12 -8.89
N ILE A 248 0.37 9.55 -10.09
CA ILE A 248 0.42 8.09 -10.24
C ILE A 248 1.67 7.60 -9.53
N ILE A 249 1.49 6.70 -8.58
CA ILE A 249 2.56 6.20 -7.73
C ILE A 249 3.54 5.38 -8.58
N ASN A 250 4.85 5.60 -8.38
CA ASN A 250 5.91 4.86 -9.07
C ASN A 250 5.88 4.99 -10.62
N LYS A 251 5.33 6.06 -11.17
CA LYS A 251 5.29 6.27 -12.63
C LYS A 251 6.50 7.07 -13.12
N SER A 252 7.30 6.48 -14.01
CA SER A 252 8.32 7.21 -14.76
C SER A 252 7.65 8.05 -15.85
N GLN A 253 7.88 9.35 -15.84
CA GLN A 253 7.37 10.30 -16.84
C GLN A 253 8.28 11.53 -16.92
N SER A 254 8.06 12.38 -17.92
CA SER A 254 8.81 13.64 -18.06
C SER A 254 8.68 14.49 -16.80
N GLY A 255 9.78 15.08 -16.33
CA GLY A 255 9.81 15.87 -15.11
C GLY A 255 9.75 15.07 -13.79
N THR A 256 9.84 13.74 -13.85
CA THR A 256 9.89 12.88 -12.66
C THR A 256 11.28 12.30 -12.47
N THR A 257 11.86 12.48 -11.30
CA THR A 257 13.07 11.74 -10.87
C THR A 257 12.66 10.66 -9.89
N ILE A 258 12.96 9.40 -10.22
CA ILE A 258 12.68 8.25 -9.36
C ILE A 258 14.00 7.62 -8.95
N THR A 259 14.20 7.44 -7.63
CA THR A 259 15.38 6.76 -7.09
C THR A 259 14.95 5.58 -6.24
N GLY A 260 15.61 4.42 -6.37
CA GLY A 260 15.33 3.24 -5.56
C GLY A 260 15.65 1.91 -6.21
N GLY A 261 15.06 0.85 -5.67
CA GLY A 261 15.33 -0.53 -6.03
C GLY A 261 14.72 -1.01 -7.35
N SER A 262 14.66 -2.32 -7.52
CA SER A 262 13.99 -2.95 -8.66
C SER A 262 12.50 -2.62 -8.70
N GLY A 263 11.92 -2.51 -9.89
CA GLY A 263 10.50 -2.14 -10.08
C GLY A 263 10.22 -0.63 -10.08
N THR A 264 11.26 0.21 -9.97
CA THR A 264 11.15 1.68 -10.03
C THR A 264 10.68 2.13 -11.41
N GLY A 265 9.70 3.04 -11.45
CA GLY A 265 9.22 3.67 -12.67
C GLY A 265 8.19 2.87 -13.49
N THR A 266 7.70 1.76 -12.95
CA THR A 266 6.77 0.84 -13.65
C THR A 266 5.29 1.24 -13.50
N SER A 267 4.95 2.17 -12.64
CA SER A 267 3.59 2.48 -12.16
C SER A 267 2.95 1.37 -11.28
N ASN A 268 3.67 0.29 -11.03
CA ASN A 268 3.22 -0.81 -10.20
C ASN A 268 3.48 -0.52 -8.72
N ILE A 269 2.61 -1.02 -7.88
CA ILE A 269 2.77 -1.03 -6.42
C ILE A 269 3.06 -2.46 -5.98
N ALA A 270 4.21 -2.66 -5.35
CA ALA A 270 4.62 -3.92 -4.77
C ALA A 270 4.26 -3.99 -3.28
N ARG A 271 3.92 -5.17 -2.78
CA ARG A 271 3.75 -5.41 -1.33
C ARG A 271 5.06 -5.16 -0.58
N ASN A 272 4.95 -4.92 0.72
CA ASN A 272 6.09 -4.72 1.62
C ASN A 272 7.06 -3.59 1.19
N THR A 273 6.53 -2.57 0.51
CA THR A 273 7.29 -1.46 -0.08
C THR A 273 6.77 -0.13 0.43
N THR A 274 7.66 0.84 0.66
CA THR A 274 7.30 2.22 0.98
C THR A 274 7.55 3.14 -0.20
N TYR A 275 6.57 3.99 -0.50
CA TYR A 275 6.62 5.02 -1.53
C TYR A 275 6.56 6.38 -0.86
N SER A 276 7.64 7.15 -0.92
CA SER A 276 7.73 8.48 -0.30
C SER A 276 7.78 9.56 -1.37
N ILE A 277 6.85 10.52 -1.30
CA ILE A 277 6.58 11.54 -2.31
C ILE A 277 6.90 12.93 -1.76
N LYS A 278 7.49 13.78 -2.61
CA LYS A 278 7.55 15.24 -2.43
C LYS A 278 7.00 15.88 -3.69
N ALA A 279 6.12 16.88 -3.55
CA ALA A 279 5.44 17.53 -4.65
C ALA A 279 5.83 19.00 -4.77
N THR A 280 6.23 19.44 -5.97
CA THR A 280 6.43 20.84 -6.31
C THR A 280 5.48 21.23 -7.44
N ILE A 281 4.60 22.20 -7.17
CA ILE A 281 3.56 22.68 -8.08
C ILE A 281 4.10 23.91 -8.82
N LYS A 282 4.24 23.85 -10.14
CA LYS A 282 4.72 24.94 -10.99
C LYS A 282 3.69 25.46 -11.99
N SER A 283 2.58 24.75 -12.16
CA SER A 283 1.51 25.10 -13.09
C SER A 283 0.13 24.80 -12.49
N ILE A 284 -0.92 25.21 -13.18
CA ILE A 284 -2.30 24.82 -12.81
C ILE A 284 -2.53 23.34 -13.05
N GLY A 285 -3.17 22.65 -12.09
CA GLY A 285 -3.60 21.28 -12.22
C GLY A 285 -4.88 21.13 -13.05
N ILE A 286 -5.67 20.12 -12.75
CA ILE A 286 -6.90 19.77 -13.48
C ILE A 286 -8.13 19.89 -12.60
N ALA A 287 -9.29 20.10 -13.25
CA ALA A 287 -10.58 20.22 -12.54
C ALA A 287 -11.26 18.86 -12.27
N ASP A 288 -10.79 17.78 -12.90
CA ASP A 288 -11.34 16.44 -12.74
C ASP A 288 -10.50 15.61 -11.74
N PRO A 289 -11.06 15.21 -10.58
CA PRO A 289 -10.36 14.41 -9.59
C PRO A 289 -9.95 13.01 -10.11
N MET A 290 -10.60 12.51 -11.16
CA MET A 290 -10.30 11.20 -11.78
C MET A 290 -9.46 11.31 -13.04
N GLY A 291 -9.17 12.52 -13.52
CA GLY A 291 -8.32 12.78 -14.68
C GLY A 291 -6.84 12.56 -14.37
N ASP A 292 -6.02 12.50 -15.43
CA ASP A 292 -4.55 12.46 -15.35
C ASP A 292 -3.94 13.74 -15.91
N ILE A 293 -2.83 14.18 -15.34
CA ILE A 293 -2.05 15.30 -15.87
C ILE A 293 -1.14 14.78 -16.98
N THR A 294 -1.21 15.43 -18.15
CA THR A 294 -0.29 15.14 -19.25
C THR A 294 1.12 15.62 -18.91
N PRO A 295 2.18 14.84 -19.20
CA PRO A 295 3.56 15.10 -18.74
C PRO A 295 4.21 16.42 -19.18
N THR A 296 3.62 17.18 -20.12
CA THR A 296 4.12 18.49 -20.57
C THR A 296 4.02 19.59 -19.51
N SER A 297 3.29 19.37 -18.41
CA SER A 297 3.04 20.35 -17.35
C SER A 297 3.53 19.90 -15.98
N LEU A 298 4.24 18.77 -15.88
CA LEU A 298 4.61 18.17 -14.59
C LEU A 298 6.08 17.74 -14.56
N GLN A 299 6.85 18.26 -13.61
CA GLN A 299 8.15 17.70 -13.21
C GLN A 299 8.01 16.97 -11.88
N LEU A 300 8.24 15.65 -11.89
CA LEU A 300 7.96 14.76 -10.76
C LEU A 300 9.17 13.89 -10.40
N THR A 301 9.60 13.89 -9.14
CA THR A 301 10.62 12.97 -8.62
C THR A 301 9.99 11.97 -7.64
N VAL A 302 10.02 10.68 -7.94
CA VAL A 302 9.49 9.58 -7.08
C VAL A 302 10.58 8.66 -6.60
N SER A 303 10.56 8.30 -5.34
CA SER A 303 11.44 7.27 -4.75
C SER A 303 10.64 6.08 -4.22
N VAL A 304 11.09 4.84 -4.50
CA VAL A 304 10.49 3.57 -4.04
C VAL A 304 11.46 2.78 -3.17
N ALA A 305 11.06 2.36 -1.97
CA ALA A 305 11.86 1.49 -1.09
C ALA A 305 11.09 0.26 -0.64
N ASP A 306 11.78 -0.89 -0.65
CA ASP A 306 11.41 -1.98 0.25
C ASP A 306 11.42 -1.47 1.69
N TRP A 307 10.70 -2.12 2.61
CA TRP A 307 10.77 -1.75 4.03
C TRP A 307 12.20 -1.88 4.62
N ALA A 308 13.12 -2.53 3.89
CA ALA A 308 14.54 -2.57 4.18
C ALA A 308 15.34 -1.43 3.54
N LEU A 309 14.75 -0.67 2.61
CA LEU A 309 15.37 0.45 1.89
C LEU A 309 14.37 1.60 1.81
N ASN A 310 14.81 2.82 2.09
CA ASN A 310 14.00 4.03 1.95
C ASN A 310 14.28 4.70 0.61
N ILE A 311 13.23 4.98 -0.14
CA ILE A 311 13.29 5.68 -1.42
C ILE A 311 12.51 6.99 -1.33
N THR A 312 13.04 8.09 -1.88
CA THR A 312 12.45 9.44 -1.81
C THR A 312 12.11 9.99 -3.19
N GLN A 313 10.95 10.62 -3.32
CA GLN A 313 10.43 11.18 -4.56
C GLN A 313 10.18 12.69 -4.46
N ASP A 314 10.73 13.48 -5.38
CA ASP A 314 10.49 14.92 -5.54
C ASP A 314 9.75 15.22 -6.84
N VAL A 315 8.66 15.98 -6.77
CA VAL A 315 7.77 16.30 -7.91
C VAL A 315 7.69 17.81 -8.13
N THR A 316 7.91 18.23 -9.36
CA THR A 316 7.74 19.61 -9.82
C THR A 316 6.76 19.67 -10.98
N PHE A 317 5.70 20.46 -10.86
CA PHE A 317 4.75 20.73 -11.93
C PHE A 317 5.14 22.05 -12.62
N GLU A 318 5.55 22.01 -13.90
CA GLU A 318 5.92 23.17 -14.72
C GLU A 318 4.77 23.70 -15.57
#